data_dae8953e135594e658d95aae070a8193
#
_entry.id   dae8953e135594e658d95aae070a8193
#
_cell.length_a   1.000
_cell.length_b   1.000
_cell.length_c   1.000
_cell.angle_alpha   90.00
_cell.angle_beta   90.00
_cell.angle_gamma   90.00
#
_symmetry.space_group_name_H-M   'P 1'
#
loop_
_entity.id
_entity.type
_entity.pdbx_description
1 polymer ?
#
loop_
_entity_poly.entity_id
_entity_poly.type
_entity_poly.pdbx_seq_one_letter_code
_entity_poly.pdbx_strand_id
1 'polypeptide(L)'
;MVFVNMIGQFNTIQEALEDFKAGKPLIVADDEDRENEGDLICSAQFVTPELVNFITKECRGIVCLAISDSIAKQLELPQMVEKNTESMQTAFSLSIDAHPKYGVTTGVSAFDRAKTIEVAIAPDAQPSDLRRPGHLF
;
A
#
# COMPACT_ATOMS: atom_id res chain seq x y z
N MET A 1 9.46 -5.17 12.00
CA MET A 1 9.35 -4.29 13.18
C MET A 1 10.61 -3.46 13.24
N VAL A 2 10.54 -2.23 12.82
CA VAL A 2 11.67 -1.30 12.97
C VAL A 2 11.67 -0.92 14.43
N PHE A 3 12.70 -1.35 15.16
CA PHE A 3 12.87 -0.92 16.53
C PHE A 3 13.39 0.51 16.51
N VAL A 4 12.59 1.43 17.04
CA VAL A 4 13.15 2.71 17.50
C VAL A 4 14.21 2.33 18.54
N ASN A 5 15.46 2.60 18.23
CA ASN A 5 16.55 2.40 19.17
C ASN A 5 16.17 3.14 20.46
N MET A 6 16.37 2.54 21.64
CA MET A 6 15.95 3.09 22.94
C MET A 6 16.54 4.48 23.29
N ILE A 7 17.15 5.16 22.34
CA ILE A 7 17.79 6.47 22.46
C ILE A 7 17.08 7.55 21.61
N GLY A 8 15.92 7.27 21.00
CA GLY A 8 15.17 8.28 20.24
C GLY A 8 15.82 8.72 18.92
N GLN A 9 16.67 7.90 18.33
CA GLN A 9 17.27 8.16 17.01
C GLN A 9 16.61 7.30 15.95
N PHE A 10 16.33 7.91 14.80
CA PHE A 10 15.88 7.18 13.60
C PHE A 10 17.02 6.30 13.07
N ASN A 11 16.66 5.20 12.45
CA ASN A 11 17.60 4.38 11.68
C ASN A 11 18.13 5.18 10.47
N THR A 12 19.30 4.79 10.01
CA THR A 12 19.84 5.34 8.76
C THR A 12 19.03 4.82 7.56
N ILE A 13 19.02 5.60 6.47
CA ILE A 13 18.39 5.19 5.21
C ILE A 13 18.95 3.85 4.71
N GLN A 14 20.26 3.61 4.90
CA GLN A 14 20.89 2.36 4.47
C GLN A 14 20.33 1.15 5.25
N GLU A 15 20.22 1.24 6.56
CA GLU A 15 19.61 0.19 7.40
C GLU A 15 18.14 -0.05 7.02
N ALA A 16 17.39 1.02 6.80
CA ALA A 16 15.99 0.95 6.37
C ALA A 16 15.85 0.23 5.01
N LEU A 17 16.72 0.53 4.04
CA LEU A 17 16.72 -0.12 2.73
C LEU A 17 17.11 -1.62 2.82
N GLU A 18 18.00 -1.98 3.70
CA GLU A 18 18.36 -3.39 3.95
C GLU A 18 17.19 -4.16 4.55
N ASP A 19 16.50 -3.58 5.54
CA ASP A 19 15.33 -4.19 6.15
C ASP A 19 14.16 -4.30 5.14
N PHE A 20 13.94 -3.27 4.33
CA PHE A 20 12.90 -3.28 3.30
C PHE A 20 13.14 -4.37 2.23
N LYS A 21 14.39 -4.51 1.77
CA LYS A 21 14.80 -5.59 0.85
C LYS A 21 14.64 -6.98 1.45
N ALA A 22 14.81 -7.09 2.77
CA ALA A 22 14.58 -8.34 3.50
C ALA A 22 13.08 -8.64 3.77
N GLY A 23 12.16 -7.79 3.26
CA GLY A 23 10.71 -7.95 3.43
C GLY A 23 10.19 -7.51 4.80
N LYS A 24 10.99 -6.79 5.59
CA LYS A 24 10.53 -6.27 6.87
C LYS A 24 9.72 -4.98 6.68
N PRO A 25 8.62 -4.78 7.42
CA PRO A 25 7.91 -3.51 7.43
C PRO A 25 8.75 -2.41 8.11
N LEU A 26 8.61 -1.19 7.61
CA LEU A 26 9.24 0.01 8.14
C LEU A 26 8.18 0.96 8.69
N ILE A 27 8.51 1.72 9.73
CA ILE A 27 7.76 2.91 10.13
C ILE A 27 8.47 4.11 9.52
N VAL A 28 7.76 4.86 8.70
CA VAL A 28 8.25 6.10 8.11
C VAL A 28 7.44 7.24 8.70
N ALA A 29 8.10 8.15 9.41
CA ALA A 29 7.47 9.36 9.90
C ALA A 29 7.74 10.50 8.91
N ASP A 30 6.72 11.30 8.64
CA ASP A 30 6.89 12.49 7.83
C ASP A 30 7.29 13.70 8.69
N ASP A 31 7.47 14.85 8.05
CA ASP A 31 7.91 16.08 8.69
C ASP A 31 6.84 16.64 9.62
N GLU A 32 7.26 17.26 10.74
CA GLU A 32 6.37 17.90 11.70
C GLU A 32 5.52 19.01 11.06
N ASP A 33 6.04 19.65 10.01
CA ASP A 33 5.36 20.72 9.26
C ASP A 33 4.38 20.19 8.19
N ARG A 34 4.28 18.84 7.99
CA ARG A 34 3.35 18.23 7.06
C ARG A 34 2.18 17.58 7.82
N GLU A 35 2.07 16.27 7.86
CA GLU A 35 1.00 15.56 8.59
C GLU A 35 1.43 15.19 10.01
N ASN A 36 2.74 15.10 10.26
CA ASN A 36 3.34 14.64 11.51
C ASN A 36 2.77 13.29 11.95
N GLU A 37 2.64 12.40 10.99
CA GLU A 37 2.12 11.05 11.18
C GLU A 37 3.17 10.01 10.83
N GLY A 38 2.93 8.77 11.19
CA GLY A 38 3.79 7.65 10.89
C GLY A 38 3.06 6.60 10.05
N ASP A 39 3.62 6.25 8.91
CA ASP A 39 3.12 5.20 8.05
C ASP A 39 3.88 3.89 8.27
N LEU A 40 3.17 2.78 8.32
CA LEU A 40 3.76 1.46 8.24
C LEU A 40 3.82 1.03 6.77
N ILE A 41 5.02 1.00 6.21
CA ILE A 41 5.24 0.62 4.82
C ILE A 41 5.93 -0.74 4.71
N CYS A 42 5.57 -1.50 3.68
CA CYS A 42 6.19 -2.78 3.36
C CYS A 42 6.27 -2.97 1.84
N SER A 43 7.21 -3.80 1.40
CA SER A 43 7.32 -4.14 -0.02
C SER A 43 6.13 -5.00 -0.45
N ALA A 44 5.43 -4.57 -1.49
CA ALA A 44 4.31 -5.32 -2.07
C ALA A 44 4.71 -6.72 -2.57
N GLN A 45 6.00 -6.92 -2.92
CA GLN A 45 6.52 -8.24 -3.34
C GLN A 45 6.51 -9.28 -2.22
N PHE A 46 6.50 -8.84 -0.96
CA PHE A 46 6.50 -9.72 0.22
C PHE A 46 5.17 -9.72 0.95
N VAL A 47 4.11 -9.18 0.32
CA VAL A 47 2.79 -9.12 0.94
C VAL A 47 2.24 -10.51 1.21
N THR A 48 1.69 -10.70 2.41
CA THR A 48 0.93 -11.90 2.80
C THR A 48 -0.35 -11.49 3.52
N PRO A 49 -1.35 -12.38 3.60
CA PRO A 49 -2.56 -12.11 4.39
C PRO A 49 -2.24 -11.77 5.85
N GLU A 50 -1.25 -12.42 6.46
CA GLU A 50 -0.83 -12.18 7.84
C GLU A 50 -0.25 -10.78 7.99
N LEU A 51 0.56 -10.32 7.02
CA LEU A 51 1.10 -8.96 7.01
C LEU A 51 -0.02 -7.92 6.86
N VAL A 52 -0.95 -8.11 5.93
CA VAL A 52 -2.10 -7.22 5.76
C VAL A 52 -2.96 -7.19 7.04
N ASN A 53 -3.21 -8.34 7.66
CA ASN A 53 -3.94 -8.40 8.92
C ASN A 53 -3.19 -7.67 10.04
N PHE A 54 -1.88 -7.83 10.12
CA PHE A 54 -1.04 -7.12 11.10
C PHE A 54 -1.17 -5.61 10.94
N ILE A 55 -0.92 -5.06 9.73
CA ILE A 55 -0.96 -3.61 9.51
C ILE A 55 -2.34 -3.03 9.76
N THR A 56 -3.42 -3.71 9.35
CA THR A 56 -4.79 -3.23 9.58
C THR A 56 -5.19 -3.26 11.05
N LYS A 57 -4.73 -4.25 11.79
CA LYS A 57 -5.01 -4.38 13.21
C LYS A 57 -4.24 -3.36 14.05
N GLU A 58 -2.96 -3.18 13.77
CA GLU A 58 -2.08 -2.36 14.61
C GLU A 58 -2.14 -0.87 14.22
N CYS A 59 -2.18 -0.54 12.92
CA CYS A 59 -2.19 0.86 12.46
C CYS A 59 -3.60 1.45 12.35
N ARG A 60 -4.64 0.64 12.13
CA ARG A 60 -6.05 1.06 12.09
C ARG A 60 -6.40 2.13 11.04
N GLY A 61 -5.49 2.39 10.11
CA GLY A 61 -5.67 3.29 8.99
C GLY A 61 -6.23 2.59 7.75
N ILE A 62 -6.14 3.27 6.62
CA ILE A 62 -6.45 2.68 5.32
C ILE A 62 -5.23 1.94 4.75
N VAL A 63 -5.50 0.88 3.99
CA VAL A 63 -4.44 0.15 3.28
C VAL A 63 -4.33 0.73 1.88
N CYS A 64 -3.15 1.28 1.57
CA CYS A 64 -2.85 1.86 0.27
C CYS A 64 -1.76 1.06 -0.44
N LEU A 65 -1.85 0.97 -1.77
CA LEU A 65 -0.80 0.46 -2.64
C LEU A 65 -0.19 1.61 -3.42
N ALA A 66 0.99 2.07 -3.00
CA ALA A 66 1.72 3.08 -3.75
C ALA A 66 2.26 2.49 -5.06
N ILE A 67 1.82 3.03 -6.19
CA ILE A 67 2.18 2.57 -7.53
C ILE A 67 2.87 3.66 -8.33
N SER A 68 3.71 3.26 -9.28
CA SER A 68 4.29 4.18 -10.24
C SER A 68 3.29 4.59 -11.34
N ASP A 69 3.56 5.71 -12.00
CA ASP A 69 2.78 6.15 -13.18
C ASP A 69 2.69 5.08 -14.28
N SER A 70 3.73 4.25 -14.42
CA SER A 70 3.73 3.17 -15.39
C SER A 70 2.72 2.09 -15.04
N ILE A 71 2.63 1.70 -13.77
CA ILE A 71 1.63 0.72 -13.29
C ILE A 71 0.23 1.33 -13.38
N ALA A 72 0.06 2.58 -12.96
CA ALA A 72 -1.24 3.26 -13.06
C ALA A 72 -1.75 3.29 -14.51
N LYS A 73 -0.88 3.59 -15.48
CA LYS A 73 -1.21 3.58 -16.90
C LYS A 73 -1.50 2.17 -17.42
N GLN A 74 -0.67 1.18 -17.06
CA GLN A 74 -0.88 -0.22 -17.45
C GLN A 74 -2.23 -0.74 -16.98
N LEU A 75 -2.61 -0.41 -15.74
CA LEU A 75 -3.85 -0.86 -15.12
C LEU A 75 -5.04 0.07 -15.40
N GLU A 76 -4.86 1.15 -16.16
CA GLU A 76 -5.90 2.16 -16.44
C GLU A 76 -6.57 2.69 -15.16
N LEU A 77 -5.73 3.08 -14.19
CA LEU A 77 -6.17 3.65 -12.92
C LEU A 77 -6.08 5.18 -12.96
N PRO A 78 -7.17 5.88 -13.29
CA PRO A 78 -7.20 7.34 -13.26
C PRO A 78 -7.25 7.86 -11.82
N GLN A 79 -7.04 9.15 -11.65
CA GLN A 79 -7.29 9.84 -10.39
C GLN A 79 -8.73 9.60 -9.93
N MET A 80 -8.92 9.47 -8.61
CA MET A 80 -10.24 9.25 -8.00
C MET A 80 -11.22 10.39 -8.29
N VAL A 81 -10.70 11.61 -8.43
CA VAL A 81 -11.49 12.83 -8.70
C VAL A 81 -10.84 13.64 -9.83
N GLU A 82 -11.66 14.31 -10.63
CA GLU A 82 -11.18 15.23 -11.68
C GLU A 82 -10.49 16.46 -11.10
N LYS A 83 -11.03 16.98 -9.98
CA LYS A 83 -10.47 18.13 -9.27
C LYS A 83 -10.14 17.74 -7.83
N ASN A 84 -8.87 17.60 -7.55
CA ASN A 84 -8.40 17.36 -6.19
C ASN A 84 -8.50 18.64 -5.36
N THR A 85 -9.27 18.58 -4.27
CA THR A 85 -9.45 19.68 -3.30
C THR A 85 -8.94 19.31 -1.92
N GLU A 86 -8.26 18.16 -1.81
CA GLU A 86 -7.64 17.72 -0.57
C GLU A 86 -6.44 18.64 -0.24
N SER A 87 -6.25 18.94 1.05
CA SER A 87 -5.30 19.97 1.53
C SER A 87 -3.84 19.64 1.20
N MET A 88 -3.47 18.35 1.24
CA MET A 88 -2.12 17.86 0.94
C MET A 88 -1.98 17.38 -0.50
N GLN A 89 -3.03 17.49 -1.31
CA GLN A 89 -3.07 17.06 -2.72
C GLN A 89 -2.75 15.58 -2.90
N THR A 90 -3.14 14.74 -1.94
CA THR A 90 -2.91 13.29 -2.00
C THR A 90 -3.52 12.70 -3.26
N ALA A 91 -2.69 12.08 -4.08
CA ALA A 91 -3.06 11.61 -5.42
C ALA A 91 -3.73 10.22 -5.37
N PHE A 92 -4.86 10.09 -4.72
CA PHE A 92 -5.62 8.85 -4.75
C PHE A 92 -6.11 8.52 -6.16
N SER A 93 -5.86 7.28 -6.60
CA SER A 93 -6.50 6.70 -7.77
C SER A 93 -7.81 6.01 -7.39
N LEU A 94 -8.56 5.52 -8.38
CA LEU A 94 -9.72 4.67 -8.11
C LEU A 94 -9.28 3.45 -7.30
N SER A 95 -10.03 3.15 -6.23
CA SER A 95 -9.79 1.96 -5.41
C SER A 95 -10.07 0.68 -6.20
N ILE A 96 -9.39 -0.39 -5.84
CA ILE A 96 -9.39 -1.65 -6.58
C ILE A 96 -9.64 -2.86 -5.69
N ASP A 97 -10.19 -3.93 -6.30
CA ASP A 97 -10.16 -5.30 -5.83
C ASP A 97 -9.73 -6.20 -6.98
N ALA A 98 -9.04 -7.31 -6.72
CA ALA A 98 -8.78 -8.27 -7.77
C ALA A 98 -10.07 -8.96 -8.24
N HIS A 99 -10.08 -9.37 -9.51
CA HIS A 99 -11.23 -10.06 -10.08
C HIS A 99 -11.46 -11.41 -9.37
N PRO A 100 -12.72 -11.85 -9.15
CA PRO A 100 -13.04 -13.12 -8.50
C PRO A 100 -12.39 -14.37 -9.08
N LYS A 101 -11.94 -14.35 -10.34
CA LYS A 101 -11.15 -15.43 -10.92
C LYS A 101 -9.87 -15.76 -10.14
N TYR A 102 -9.38 -14.81 -9.32
CA TYR A 102 -8.22 -14.96 -8.43
C TYR A 102 -8.61 -15.42 -7.01
N GLY A 103 -9.87 -15.79 -6.78
CA GLY A 103 -10.35 -16.25 -5.49
C GLY A 103 -10.74 -15.15 -4.51
N VAL A 104 -10.74 -13.88 -4.96
CA VAL A 104 -11.20 -12.75 -4.16
C VAL A 104 -12.72 -12.76 -4.04
N THR A 105 -13.23 -12.53 -2.84
CA THR A 105 -14.66 -12.55 -2.53
C THR A 105 -15.25 -11.14 -2.47
N THR A 106 -15.28 -10.52 -1.29
CA THR A 106 -15.80 -9.17 -1.08
C THR A 106 -14.74 -8.08 -1.19
N GLY A 107 -13.46 -8.43 -1.24
CA GLY A 107 -12.34 -7.49 -1.32
C GLY A 107 -11.82 -6.97 0.03
N VAL A 108 -12.58 -7.13 1.11
CA VAL A 108 -12.30 -6.48 2.41
C VAL A 108 -11.31 -7.28 3.27
N SER A 109 -11.33 -8.61 3.19
CA SER A 109 -10.50 -9.45 4.05
C SER A 109 -9.01 -9.20 3.83
N ALA A 110 -8.19 -9.51 4.82
CA ALA A 110 -6.74 -9.44 4.67
C ALA A 110 -6.24 -10.36 3.54
N PHE A 111 -6.91 -11.51 3.35
CA PHE A 111 -6.65 -12.43 2.26
C PHE A 111 -6.96 -11.78 0.89
N ASP A 112 -8.15 -11.19 0.75
CA ASP A 112 -8.58 -10.56 -0.50
C ASP A 112 -7.69 -9.37 -0.86
N ARG A 113 -7.31 -8.54 0.13
CA ARG A 113 -6.43 -7.39 -0.11
C ARG A 113 -5.00 -7.81 -0.44
N ALA A 114 -4.44 -8.82 0.23
CA ALA A 114 -3.14 -9.38 -0.13
C ALA A 114 -3.16 -9.92 -1.57
N LYS A 115 -4.22 -10.64 -1.95
CA LYS A 115 -4.39 -11.13 -3.32
C LYS A 115 -4.55 -9.99 -4.33
N THR A 116 -5.23 -8.92 -3.98
CA THR A 116 -5.38 -7.73 -4.85
C THR A 116 -4.02 -7.07 -5.08
N ILE A 117 -3.18 -6.94 -4.05
CA ILE A 117 -1.82 -6.41 -4.18
C ILE A 117 -0.99 -7.31 -5.10
N GLU A 118 -0.99 -8.63 -4.85
CA GLU A 118 -0.25 -9.61 -5.67
C GLU A 118 -0.62 -9.49 -7.16
N VAL A 119 -1.92 -9.41 -7.47
CA VAL A 119 -2.42 -9.28 -8.85
C VAL A 119 -2.02 -7.94 -9.46
N ALA A 120 -2.14 -6.84 -8.71
CA ALA A 120 -1.87 -5.50 -9.24
C ALA A 120 -0.38 -5.26 -9.55
N ILE A 121 0.55 -5.92 -8.84
CA ILE A 121 1.99 -5.79 -9.10
C ILE A 121 2.55 -6.83 -10.08
N ALA A 122 1.72 -7.74 -10.58
CA ALA A 122 2.17 -8.73 -11.55
C ALA A 122 2.62 -8.04 -12.86
N PRO A 123 3.76 -8.42 -13.44
CA PRO A 123 4.30 -7.74 -14.63
C PRO A 123 3.36 -7.77 -15.85
N ASP A 124 2.50 -8.77 -15.92
CA ASP A 124 1.53 -8.99 -16.99
C ASP A 124 0.09 -8.62 -16.60
N ALA A 125 -0.09 -7.95 -15.45
CA ALA A 125 -1.40 -7.52 -14.97
C ALA A 125 -2.12 -6.65 -16.00
N GLN A 126 -3.42 -6.92 -16.19
CA GLN A 126 -4.28 -6.22 -17.13
C GLN A 126 -5.39 -5.45 -16.40
N PRO A 127 -5.96 -4.40 -16.98
CA PRO A 127 -7.10 -3.68 -16.39
C PRO A 127 -8.28 -4.60 -16.05
N SER A 128 -8.51 -5.65 -16.84
CA SER A 128 -9.56 -6.65 -16.62
C SER A 128 -9.32 -7.59 -15.43
N ASP A 129 -8.12 -7.58 -14.85
CA ASP A 129 -7.78 -8.36 -13.65
C ASP A 129 -8.27 -7.71 -12.37
N LEU A 130 -8.71 -6.44 -12.49
CA LEU A 130 -9.16 -5.63 -11.38
C LEU A 130 -10.62 -5.20 -11.53
N ARG A 131 -11.29 -5.05 -10.41
CA ARG A 131 -12.61 -4.41 -10.29
C ARG A 131 -12.46 -3.03 -9.66
N ARG A 132 -13.33 -2.10 -10.06
CA ARG A 132 -13.39 -0.71 -9.60
C ARG A 132 -14.84 -0.32 -9.37
N PRO A 133 -15.19 0.35 -8.26
CA PRO A 133 -14.33 0.58 -7.09
C PRO A 133 -14.07 -0.69 -6.30
N GLY A 134 -13.07 -0.66 -5.40
CA GLY A 134 -12.71 -1.75 -4.50
C GLY A 134 -12.34 -1.24 -3.10
N HIS A 135 -11.56 -2.03 -2.35
CA HIS A 135 -11.23 -1.77 -0.95
C HIS A 135 -9.73 -1.53 -0.71
N LEU A 136 -8.91 -1.55 -1.77
CA LEU A 136 -7.50 -1.17 -1.74
C LEU A 136 -7.33 0.15 -2.49
N PHE A 137 -6.74 1.13 -1.81
CA PHE A 137 -6.50 2.48 -2.33
C PHE A 137 -5.08 2.63 -2.87
#